data_e6c1f73988ed313fe2590f4f732446ac
#
_entry.id   e6c1f73988ed313fe2590f4f732446ac
#
_cell.length_a   1.000
_cell.length_b   1.000
_cell.length_c   1.000
_cell.angle_alpha   90.00
_cell.angle_beta   90.00
_cell.angle_gamma   90.00
#
_symmetry.space_group_name_H-M   'P 1'
#
loop_
_entity.id
_entity.type
_entity.pdbx_description
1 polymer ?
#
loop_
_entity_poly.entity_id
_entity_poly.type
_entity_poly.pdbx_seq_one_letter_code
_entity_poly.pdbx_strand_id
1 'polypeptide(L)'
;MTMDADTDVRDDETRAMLRDAAARYVERDLTFEARRAASAGPDGFSRARWGAFADMGWLALGLPEACGGLGTAGDAAVVAHALGRAVAPEPWLAHVGLAAPLLAALRDPAAGDAADRCGALLRGLAAGERLPALAAWEPQGRHDVFDVGTRATRDGDGWRLDGTKTLVLGGGAADALLVVARTDGPTRAPHGLAVFEVAPDAPGLGRRALPTYDGRQAADLRLDGVRVGAAARLGGDADAWPAIERAIDHATALACVEAAGTMRAVLDTTRAYLQQRRQFGRPLASNQVLRHRLVDLYVDVEQARSIADAAVARLDDEPAARRRAVSLAKAFVSPAARRCGEDGIQLHGAIGMTDEVEISHLARRLVGFANLLGDEAWHLERLATA
;
A
#
# COMPACT_ATOMS: atom_id res chain seq x y z
N MET A 1 20.72 14.99 -25.82
CA MET A 1 20.65 14.13 -24.67
C MET A 1 20.02 12.83 -25.14
N THR A 2 20.83 11.94 -25.69
CA THR A 2 20.44 10.62 -26.18
C THR A 2 20.37 9.72 -24.95
N MET A 3 19.19 9.49 -24.41
CA MET A 3 18.95 8.36 -23.54
C MET A 3 19.20 7.09 -24.37
N ASP A 4 20.02 6.21 -23.81
CA ASP A 4 20.48 4.99 -24.46
C ASP A 4 19.28 4.08 -24.73
N ALA A 5 18.91 3.93 -26.00
CA ALA A 5 17.84 3.01 -26.42
C ALA A 5 18.10 1.54 -25.96
N ASP A 6 19.38 1.21 -25.72
CA ASP A 6 19.81 -0.11 -25.22
C ASP A 6 19.48 -0.32 -23.75
N THR A 7 19.45 0.74 -22.92
CA THR A 7 19.05 0.69 -21.51
C THR A 7 17.54 0.48 -21.38
N ASP A 8 16.74 1.17 -22.21
CA ASP A 8 15.28 1.10 -22.22
C ASP A 8 14.78 -0.32 -22.61
N VAL A 9 15.43 -0.95 -23.59
CA VAL A 9 15.12 -2.33 -24.04
C VAL A 9 15.45 -3.36 -22.94
N ARG A 10 16.58 -3.21 -22.23
CA ARG A 10 16.96 -4.11 -21.13
C ARG A 10 16.01 -3.99 -19.94
N ASP A 11 15.57 -2.78 -19.62
CA ASP A 11 14.60 -2.54 -18.53
C ASP A 11 13.25 -3.18 -18.85
N ASP A 12 12.80 -3.14 -20.10
CA ASP A 12 11.58 -3.77 -20.54
C ASP A 12 11.66 -5.31 -20.49
N GLU A 13 12.78 -5.91 -20.89
CA GLU A 13 13.01 -7.36 -20.79
C GLU A 13 13.05 -7.81 -19.31
N THR A 14 13.75 -7.07 -18.46
CA THR A 14 13.83 -7.36 -17.02
C THR A 14 12.45 -7.30 -16.36
N ARG A 15 11.64 -6.28 -16.69
CA ARG A 15 10.26 -6.16 -16.20
C ARG A 15 9.36 -7.28 -16.72
N ALA A 16 9.55 -7.72 -17.96
CA ALA A 16 8.82 -8.85 -18.51
C ALA A 16 9.14 -10.15 -17.76
N MET A 17 10.41 -10.41 -17.48
CA MET A 17 10.85 -11.55 -16.69
C MET A 17 10.31 -11.50 -15.25
N LEU A 18 10.33 -10.34 -14.60
CA LEU A 18 9.77 -10.14 -13.26
C LEU A 18 8.25 -10.38 -13.26
N ARG A 19 7.54 -9.90 -14.28
CA ARG A 19 6.09 -10.12 -14.44
C ARG A 19 5.76 -11.60 -14.55
N ASP A 20 6.49 -12.34 -15.38
CA ASP A 20 6.30 -13.77 -15.56
C ASP A 20 6.65 -14.56 -14.28
N ALA A 21 7.71 -14.19 -13.59
CA ALA A 21 8.09 -14.79 -12.32
C ALA A 21 7.03 -14.55 -11.23
N ALA A 22 6.54 -13.31 -11.12
CA ALA A 22 5.50 -12.93 -10.16
C ALA A 22 4.17 -13.64 -10.46
N ALA A 23 3.77 -13.74 -11.74
CA ALA A 23 2.57 -14.46 -12.14
C ALA A 23 2.64 -15.94 -11.76
N ARG A 24 3.75 -16.62 -12.09
CA ARG A 24 3.96 -18.05 -11.72
C ARG A 24 3.94 -18.26 -10.20
N TYR A 25 4.56 -17.37 -9.43
CA TYR A 25 4.55 -17.47 -7.98
C TYR A 25 3.13 -17.32 -7.42
N VAL A 26 2.39 -16.32 -7.87
CA VAL A 26 1.01 -16.07 -7.47
C VAL A 26 0.10 -17.28 -7.75
N GLU A 27 0.18 -17.83 -8.96
CA GLU A 27 -0.63 -19.00 -9.34
C GLU A 27 -0.33 -20.24 -8.50
N ARG A 28 0.94 -20.46 -8.14
CA ARG A 28 1.37 -21.65 -7.40
C ARG A 28 1.19 -21.52 -5.89
N ASP A 29 1.57 -20.38 -5.30
CA ASP A 29 1.77 -20.23 -3.86
C ASP A 29 0.74 -19.33 -3.16
N LEU A 30 0.00 -18.49 -3.93
CA LEU A 30 -1.03 -17.60 -3.43
C LEU A 30 -2.44 -18.02 -3.85
N THR A 31 -2.71 -19.35 -3.80
CA THR A 31 -4.05 -19.88 -4.09
C THR A 31 -5.08 -19.34 -3.10
N PHE A 32 -6.36 -19.42 -3.45
CA PHE A 32 -7.45 -18.98 -2.59
C PHE A 32 -7.40 -19.63 -1.20
N GLU A 33 -7.15 -20.95 -1.13
CA GLU A 33 -7.05 -21.71 0.09
C GLU A 33 -5.82 -21.32 0.93
N ALA A 34 -4.65 -21.18 0.28
CA ALA A 34 -3.41 -20.80 0.94
C ALA A 34 -3.49 -19.38 1.54
N ARG A 35 -4.19 -18.47 0.85
CA ARG A 35 -4.46 -17.12 1.34
C ARG A 35 -5.41 -17.13 2.55
N ARG A 36 -6.52 -17.87 2.47
CA ARG A 36 -7.47 -18.00 3.60
C ARG A 36 -6.79 -18.56 4.84
N ALA A 37 -5.97 -19.60 4.68
CA ALA A 37 -5.22 -20.18 5.78
C ALA A 37 -4.25 -19.17 6.41
N ALA A 38 -3.54 -18.39 5.60
CA ALA A 38 -2.64 -17.35 6.09
C ALA A 38 -3.37 -16.22 6.83
N SER A 39 -4.50 -15.75 6.30
CA SER A 39 -5.31 -14.69 6.93
C SER A 39 -5.91 -15.12 8.26
N ALA A 40 -6.14 -16.41 8.47
CA ALA A 40 -6.63 -16.97 9.75
C ALA A 40 -5.52 -17.15 10.80
N GLY A 41 -4.24 -16.98 10.41
CA GLY A 41 -3.10 -17.09 11.32
C GLY A 41 -2.98 -15.89 12.26
N PRO A 42 -2.10 -15.97 13.28
CA PRO A 42 -1.97 -14.96 14.33
C PRO A 42 -1.53 -13.58 13.80
N ASP A 43 -0.69 -13.54 12.76
CA ASP A 43 -0.24 -12.29 12.13
C ASP A 43 -1.16 -11.83 11.01
N GLY A 44 -2.16 -12.64 10.61
CA GLY A 44 -3.04 -12.39 9.47
C GLY A 44 -2.38 -12.53 8.10
N PHE A 45 -1.13 -13.00 8.04
CA PHE A 45 -0.37 -13.31 6.83
C PHE A 45 0.67 -14.41 7.11
N SER A 46 1.36 -14.90 6.07
CA SER A 46 2.38 -15.94 6.20
C SER A 46 3.79 -15.35 6.32
N ARG A 47 4.44 -15.51 7.49
CA ARG A 47 5.86 -15.15 7.70
C ARG A 47 6.80 -15.89 6.74
N ALA A 48 6.53 -17.17 6.45
CA ALA A 48 7.32 -17.94 5.50
C ALA A 48 7.24 -17.35 4.09
N ARG A 49 6.04 -16.89 3.69
CA ARG A 49 5.83 -16.24 2.39
C ARG A 49 6.49 -14.85 2.33
N TRP A 50 6.47 -14.13 3.46
CA TRP A 50 7.21 -12.88 3.59
C TRP A 50 8.71 -13.08 3.39
N GLY A 51 9.30 -14.14 3.99
CA GLY A 51 10.69 -14.53 3.74
C GLY A 51 10.95 -14.88 2.26
N ALA A 52 10.04 -15.62 1.63
CA ALA A 52 10.15 -15.90 0.20
C ALA A 52 10.11 -14.62 -0.67
N PHE A 53 9.36 -13.59 -0.27
CA PHE A 53 9.38 -12.29 -0.95
C PHE A 53 10.76 -11.61 -0.81
N ALA A 54 11.40 -11.73 0.35
CA ALA A 54 12.77 -11.25 0.55
C ALA A 54 13.76 -12.00 -0.36
N ASP A 55 13.70 -13.33 -0.39
CA ASP A 55 14.57 -14.18 -1.22
C ASP A 55 14.42 -13.86 -2.72
N MET A 56 13.24 -13.48 -3.16
CA MET A 56 12.97 -13.04 -4.53
C MET A 56 13.32 -11.55 -4.79
N GLY A 57 13.82 -10.83 -3.79
CA GLY A 57 14.13 -9.41 -3.88
C GLY A 57 12.93 -8.48 -3.92
N TRP A 58 11.70 -8.97 -3.73
CA TRP A 58 10.47 -8.17 -3.83
C TRP A 58 10.34 -7.14 -2.71
N LEU A 59 11.00 -7.36 -1.58
CA LEU A 59 11.02 -6.41 -0.46
C LEU A 59 12.05 -5.29 -0.65
N ALA A 60 12.97 -5.46 -1.61
CA ALA A 60 14.03 -4.52 -1.92
C ALA A 60 13.69 -3.58 -3.10
N LEU A 61 12.55 -3.81 -3.79
CA LEU A 61 12.18 -3.05 -4.98
C LEU A 61 11.92 -1.57 -4.66
N GLY A 62 12.60 -0.70 -5.40
CA GLY A 62 12.46 0.75 -5.25
C GLY A 62 13.16 1.35 -4.02
N LEU A 63 13.90 0.55 -3.25
CA LEU A 63 14.73 1.06 -2.15
C LEU A 63 16.04 1.68 -2.69
N PRO A 64 16.70 2.57 -1.91
CA PRO A 64 18.02 3.05 -2.28
C PRO A 64 19.05 1.92 -2.37
N GLU A 65 19.92 1.92 -3.38
CA GLU A 65 21.00 0.91 -3.55
C GLU A 65 21.88 0.77 -2.31
N ALA A 66 22.22 1.88 -1.65
CA ALA A 66 23.00 1.90 -0.41
C ALA A 66 22.33 1.16 0.77
N CYS A 67 21.03 0.79 0.61
CA CYS A 67 20.27 0.01 1.58
C CYS A 67 19.93 -1.38 1.06
N GLY A 68 20.59 -1.86 0.01
CA GLY A 68 20.30 -3.15 -0.62
C GLY A 68 19.13 -3.11 -1.59
N GLY A 69 18.76 -1.92 -2.08
CA GLY A 69 17.66 -1.72 -3.01
C GLY A 69 17.91 -2.28 -4.39
N LEU A 70 16.83 -2.67 -5.04
CA LEU A 70 16.80 -3.24 -6.39
C LEU A 70 15.75 -2.49 -7.23
N GLY A 71 16.05 -2.30 -8.52
CA GLY A 71 15.08 -1.77 -9.47
C GLY A 71 14.49 -0.40 -9.09
N THR A 72 13.31 -0.15 -9.60
CA THR A 72 12.61 1.14 -9.54
C THR A 72 11.19 0.98 -8.98
N ALA A 73 10.46 2.09 -8.82
CA ALA A 73 9.04 2.08 -8.52
C ALA A 73 8.21 1.36 -9.60
N GLY A 74 8.67 1.38 -10.87
CA GLY A 74 8.06 0.64 -11.96
C GLY A 74 8.17 -0.88 -11.79
N ASP A 75 9.28 -1.36 -11.26
CA ASP A 75 9.47 -2.79 -10.94
C ASP A 75 8.63 -3.18 -9.71
N ALA A 76 8.56 -2.33 -8.70
CA ALA A 76 7.65 -2.49 -7.57
C ALA A 76 6.17 -2.56 -8.00
N ALA A 77 5.77 -1.79 -9.01
CA ALA A 77 4.43 -1.83 -9.58
C ALA A 77 4.09 -3.19 -10.22
N VAL A 78 5.06 -3.87 -10.84
CA VAL A 78 4.85 -5.23 -11.37
C VAL A 78 4.45 -6.20 -10.25
N VAL A 79 5.17 -6.17 -9.13
CA VAL A 79 4.86 -7.00 -7.96
C VAL A 79 3.54 -6.59 -7.32
N ALA A 80 3.29 -5.29 -7.14
CA ALA A 80 2.01 -4.79 -6.61
C ALA A 80 0.81 -5.30 -7.43
N HIS A 81 0.88 -5.26 -8.76
CA HIS A 81 -0.15 -5.79 -9.64
C HIS A 81 -0.37 -7.30 -9.44
N ALA A 82 0.70 -8.08 -9.37
CA ALA A 82 0.62 -9.53 -9.16
C ALA A 82 0.01 -9.88 -7.80
N LEU A 83 0.44 -9.20 -6.72
CA LEU A 83 -0.12 -9.37 -5.37
C LEU A 83 -1.60 -8.95 -5.31
N GLY A 84 -1.97 -7.91 -6.05
CA GLY A 84 -3.36 -7.48 -6.22
C GLY A 84 -4.24 -8.54 -6.86
N ARG A 85 -3.75 -9.22 -7.89
CA ARG A 85 -4.47 -10.33 -8.54
C ARG A 85 -4.81 -11.45 -7.57
N ALA A 86 -3.93 -11.75 -6.64
CA ALA A 86 -4.12 -12.77 -5.62
C ALA A 86 -4.79 -12.25 -4.34
N VAL A 87 -5.01 -10.94 -4.19
CA VAL A 87 -5.46 -10.33 -2.91
C VAL A 87 -4.56 -10.79 -1.76
N ALA A 88 -3.23 -10.72 -1.97
CA ALA A 88 -2.25 -11.19 -1.00
C ALA A 88 -2.48 -10.55 0.38
N PRO A 89 -2.48 -11.35 1.47
CA PRO A 89 -2.63 -10.80 2.82
C PRO A 89 -1.32 -10.25 3.38
N GLU A 90 -0.19 -10.59 2.76
CA GLU A 90 1.12 -10.09 3.16
C GLU A 90 1.15 -8.55 3.07
N PRO A 91 1.65 -7.86 4.12
CA PRO A 91 1.54 -6.40 4.25
C PRO A 91 2.55 -5.63 3.37
N TRP A 92 2.73 -6.08 2.12
CA TRP A 92 3.73 -5.54 1.19
C TRP A 92 3.51 -4.05 0.93
N LEU A 93 2.28 -3.63 0.65
CA LEU A 93 1.95 -2.21 0.43
C LEU A 93 2.27 -1.35 1.66
N ALA A 94 2.02 -1.86 2.88
CA ALA A 94 2.26 -1.12 4.12
C ALA A 94 3.76 -0.88 4.37
N HIS A 95 4.59 -1.88 4.12
CA HIS A 95 6.01 -1.82 4.47
C HIS A 95 6.87 -1.36 3.29
N VAL A 96 6.69 -1.96 2.11
CA VAL A 96 7.46 -1.61 0.91
C VAL A 96 6.86 -0.39 0.20
N GLY A 97 5.54 -0.34 0.06
CA GLY A 97 4.86 0.75 -0.63
C GLY A 97 4.80 2.07 0.14
N LEU A 98 4.72 2.02 1.49
CA LEU A 98 4.46 3.20 2.32
C LEU A 98 5.62 3.53 3.28
N ALA A 99 6.04 2.59 4.14
CA ALA A 99 7.05 2.86 5.16
C ALA A 99 8.46 3.04 4.56
N ALA A 100 8.81 2.25 3.54
CA ALA A 100 10.13 2.33 2.93
C ALA A 100 10.39 3.66 2.19
N PRO A 101 9.48 4.22 1.38
CA PRO A 101 9.67 5.53 0.78
C PRO A 101 9.80 6.66 1.81
N LEU A 102 9.08 6.57 2.94
CA LEU A 102 9.26 7.50 4.05
C LEU A 102 10.68 7.44 4.61
N LEU A 103 11.15 6.24 4.97
CA LEU A 103 12.49 6.04 5.51
C LEU A 103 13.58 6.50 4.53
N ALA A 104 13.39 6.22 3.24
CA ALA A 104 14.31 6.66 2.19
C ALA A 104 14.37 8.19 2.09
N ALA A 105 13.21 8.87 2.17
CA ALA A 105 13.14 10.32 2.13
C ALA A 105 13.68 11.02 3.40
N LEU A 106 13.56 10.35 4.57
CA LEU A 106 14.10 10.84 5.85
C LEU A 106 15.60 10.54 6.03
N ARG A 107 16.18 9.73 5.15
CA ARG A 107 17.60 9.35 5.21
C ARG A 107 18.48 10.47 4.63
N ASP A 108 18.53 11.61 5.30
CA ASP A 108 19.49 12.66 4.96
C ASP A 108 20.87 12.31 5.58
N PRO A 109 21.93 12.14 4.78
CA PRO A 109 23.28 11.87 5.31
C PRO A 109 23.76 12.91 6.35
N ALA A 110 23.29 14.15 6.27
CA ALA A 110 23.62 15.18 7.22
C ALA A 110 22.98 14.97 8.61
N ALA A 111 21.96 14.10 8.71
CA ALA A 111 21.27 13.79 9.96
C ALA A 111 22.00 12.73 10.83
N GLY A 112 23.20 12.29 10.44
CA GLY A 112 24.04 11.36 11.24
C GLY A 112 23.29 10.11 11.70
N ASP A 113 23.24 9.85 13.00
CA ASP A 113 22.62 8.65 13.59
C ASP A 113 21.18 8.42 13.11
N ALA A 114 20.40 9.47 12.83
CA ALA A 114 19.03 9.33 12.31
C ALA A 114 19.03 8.75 10.89
N ALA A 115 19.96 9.14 10.03
CA ALA A 115 20.13 8.57 8.70
C ALA A 115 20.55 7.09 8.76
N ASP A 116 21.44 6.73 9.69
CA ASP A 116 21.88 5.36 9.90
C ASP A 116 20.74 4.46 10.38
N ARG A 117 19.86 4.96 11.26
CA ARG A 117 18.65 4.24 11.69
C ARG A 117 17.69 3.99 10.53
N CYS A 118 17.39 5.01 9.72
CA CYS A 118 16.59 4.84 8.51
C CYS A 118 17.20 3.77 7.60
N GLY A 119 18.52 3.82 7.38
CA GLY A 119 19.25 2.83 6.59
C GLY A 119 19.20 1.42 7.17
N ALA A 120 19.29 1.27 8.49
CA ALA A 120 19.18 -0.03 9.16
C ALA A 120 17.79 -0.64 9.02
N LEU A 121 16.72 0.17 9.17
CA LEU A 121 15.34 -0.26 8.98
C LEU A 121 15.09 -0.69 7.52
N LEU A 122 15.61 0.04 6.55
CA LEU A 122 15.49 -0.31 5.12
C LEU A 122 16.21 -1.61 4.79
N ARG A 123 17.44 -1.80 5.28
CA ARG A 123 18.18 -3.07 5.07
C ARG A 123 17.45 -4.25 5.72
N GLY A 124 16.97 -4.09 6.95
CA GLY A 124 16.19 -5.13 7.63
C GLY A 124 14.88 -5.46 6.93
N LEU A 125 14.21 -4.45 6.34
CA LEU A 125 13.03 -4.68 5.50
C LEU A 125 13.40 -5.47 4.24
N ALA A 126 14.43 -5.06 3.51
CA ALA A 126 14.90 -5.76 2.30
C ALA A 126 15.24 -7.24 2.57
N ALA A 127 15.82 -7.53 3.75
CA ALA A 127 16.12 -8.89 4.20
C ALA A 127 14.89 -9.65 4.74
N GLY A 128 13.72 -9.00 4.84
CA GLY A 128 12.51 -9.60 5.42
C GLY A 128 12.52 -9.73 6.96
N GLU A 129 13.54 -9.18 7.61
CA GLU A 129 13.75 -9.25 9.06
C GLU A 129 13.00 -8.19 9.84
N ARG A 130 12.69 -7.04 9.21
CA ARG A 130 12.02 -5.90 9.83
C ARG A 130 10.73 -5.55 9.12
N LEU A 131 9.74 -5.12 9.90
CA LEU A 131 8.40 -4.71 9.47
C LEU A 131 8.09 -3.28 9.98
N PRO A 132 8.72 -2.24 9.42
CA PRO A 132 8.44 -0.86 9.81
C PRO A 132 7.05 -0.44 9.31
N ALA A 133 6.19 0.09 10.18
CA ALA A 133 4.84 0.54 9.82
C ALA A 133 4.64 2.02 10.11
N LEU A 134 4.11 2.78 9.14
CA LEU A 134 3.81 4.21 9.30
C LEU A 134 2.51 4.41 10.08
N ALA A 135 2.60 5.09 11.22
CA ALA A 135 1.51 5.52 12.07
C ALA A 135 1.27 7.04 11.90
N ALA A 136 0.53 7.43 10.87
CA ALA A 136 0.27 8.81 10.52
C ALA A 136 -1.18 9.25 10.82
N TRP A 137 -2.17 8.44 10.44
CA TRP A 137 -3.59 8.81 10.52
C TRP A 137 -4.12 8.86 11.95
N GLU A 138 -5.02 9.82 12.18
CA GLU A 138 -5.71 10.02 13.46
C GLU A 138 -7.22 10.11 13.26
N PRO A 139 -8.04 9.76 14.28
CA PRO A 139 -9.50 9.67 14.12
C PRO A 139 -10.15 10.97 13.63
N GLN A 140 -9.68 12.15 14.07
CA GLN A 140 -10.24 13.44 13.68
C GLN A 140 -9.86 13.85 12.26
N GLY A 141 -8.68 13.41 11.76
CA GLY A 141 -8.16 13.79 10.44
C GLY A 141 -8.86 13.11 9.27
N ARG A 142 -9.53 11.98 9.50
CA ARG A 142 -10.07 11.13 8.42
C ARG A 142 -8.97 10.80 7.40
N HIS A 143 -9.07 11.34 6.18
CA HIS A 143 -8.07 11.19 5.12
C HIS A 143 -6.94 12.23 5.21
N ASP A 144 -7.12 13.29 5.98
CA ASP A 144 -6.15 14.36 6.13
C ASP A 144 -5.06 13.99 7.16
N VAL A 145 -3.94 13.53 6.65
CA VAL A 145 -2.76 13.15 7.46
C VAL A 145 -2.04 14.37 8.04
N PHE A 146 -2.38 15.55 7.57
CA PHE A 146 -1.79 16.81 8.05
C PHE A 146 -2.40 17.27 9.38
N ASP A 147 -3.61 16.83 9.72
CA ASP A 147 -4.27 17.10 11.01
C ASP A 147 -3.73 16.15 12.08
N VAL A 148 -2.62 16.58 12.73
CA VAL A 148 -1.90 15.77 13.71
C VAL A 148 -2.08 16.35 15.12
N GLY A 149 -2.84 15.64 15.94
CA GLY A 149 -3.04 15.92 17.37
C GLY A 149 -2.01 15.25 18.28
N THR A 150 -1.39 14.14 17.83
CA THR A 150 -0.30 13.48 18.58
C THR A 150 0.84 14.44 18.81
N ARG A 151 1.27 14.59 20.06
CA ARG A 151 2.33 15.52 20.48
C ARG A 151 3.61 14.79 20.85
N ALA A 152 4.74 15.39 20.45
CA ALA A 152 6.06 15.04 20.93
C ALA A 152 6.63 16.21 21.71
N THR A 153 6.87 16.04 23.01
CA THR A 153 7.46 17.05 23.89
C THR A 153 8.84 16.60 24.33
N ARG A 154 9.78 17.55 24.49
CA ARG A 154 11.11 17.25 25.02
C ARG A 154 10.98 16.71 26.46
N ASP A 155 11.69 15.64 26.77
CA ASP A 155 11.75 15.01 28.08
C ASP A 155 13.20 14.59 28.37
N GLY A 156 13.94 15.45 29.08
CA GLY A 156 15.39 15.33 29.23
C GLY A 156 16.11 15.46 27.90
N ASP A 157 16.93 14.48 27.58
CA ASP A 157 17.64 14.34 26.29
C ASP A 157 16.80 13.68 25.19
N GLY A 158 15.61 13.14 25.54
CA GLY A 158 14.72 12.44 24.64
C GLY A 158 13.39 13.16 24.37
N TRP A 159 12.38 12.35 24.08
CA TRP A 159 11.02 12.79 23.73
C TRP A 159 9.98 11.97 24.46
N ARG A 160 8.87 12.61 24.81
CA ARG A 160 7.64 11.98 25.28
C ARG A 160 6.53 12.17 24.25
N LEU A 161 5.88 11.06 23.87
CA LEU A 161 4.82 11.04 22.88
C LEU A 161 3.48 10.77 23.58
N ASP A 162 2.48 11.61 23.25
CA ASP A 162 1.12 11.51 23.76
C ASP A 162 0.13 11.67 22.59
N GLY A 163 -0.80 10.72 22.39
CA GLY A 163 -1.81 10.80 21.34
C GLY A 163 -2.38 9.46 20.91
N THR A 164 -3.01 9.45 19.74
CA THR A 164 -3.63 8.24 19.17
C THR A 164 -3.39 8.17 17.68
N LYS A 165 -3.16 6.96 17.17
CA LYS A 165 -3.10 6.67 15.72
C LYS A 165 -4.11 5.59 15.39
N THR A 166 -4.72 5.70 14.21
CA THR A 166 -5.73 4.74 13.76
C THR A 166 -5.36 4.16 12.40
N LEU A 167 -5.84 2.94 12.13
CA LEU A 167 -5.65 2.25 10.86
C LEU A 167 -4.19 2.19 10.39
N VAL A 168 -3.25 1.98 11.31
CA VAL A 168 -1.84 1.78 10.99
C VAL A 168 -1.71 0.48 10.19
N LEU A 169 -1.56 0.59 8.88
CA LEU A 169 -1.46 -0.57 7.97
C LEU A 169 -0.25 -1.42 8.35
N GLY A 170 -0.45 -2.74 8.47
CA GLY A 170 0.60 -3.67 8.91
C GLY A 170 1.00 -3.50 10.38
N GLY A 171 0.43 -2.53 11.11
CA GLY A 171 0.81 -2.17 12.48
C GLY A 171 0.61 -3.28 13.51
N GLY A 172 -0.26 -4.26 13.23
CA GLY A 172 -0.50 -5.39 14.13
C GLY A 172 0.73 -6.30 14.30
N ALA A 173 1.48 -6.51 13.22
CA ALA A 173 2.67 -7.35 13.20
C ALA A 173 3.99 -6.55 13.13
N ALA A 174 3.91 -5.22 13.13
CA ALA A 174 5.07 -4.34 13.02
C ALA A 174 6.02 -4.49 14.22
N ASP A 175 7.31 -4.47 13.95
CA ASP A 175 8.39 -4.48 14.92
C ASP A 175 9.08 -3.11 15.08
N ALA A 176 8.73 -2.14 14.22
CA ALA A 176 9.07 -0.74 14.33
C ALA A 176 7.88 0.12 13.92
N LEU A 177 7.42 1.02 14.79
CA LEU A 177 6.33 1.92 14.51
C LEU A 177 6.90 3.32 14.21
N LEU A 178 6.63 3.83 13.01
CA LEU A 178 7.07 5.15 12.55
C LEU A 178 5.96 6.15 12.87
N VAL A 179 6.00 6.73 14.08
CA VAL A 179 4.93 7.57 14.61
C VAL A 179 5.13 9.01 14.16
N VAL A 180 4.18 9.55 13.41
CA VAL A 180 4.12 10.98 13.08
C VAL A 180 3.60 11.73 14.31
N ALA A 181 4.35 12.71 14.78
CA ALA A 181 3.95 13.55 15.90
C ALA A 181 4.33 15.02 15.66
N ARG A 182 3.60 15.89 16.31
CA ARG A 182 3.81 17.34 16.22
C ARG A 182 4.73 17.80 17.35
N THR A 183 5.83 18.42 16.98
CA THR A 183 6.80 19.00 17.92
C THR A 183 6.52 20.47 18.21
N ASP A 184 5.80 21.16 17.30
CA ASP A 184 5.48 22.59 17.43
C ASP A 184 4.18 22.93 16.66
N GLY A 185 3.59 24.08 16.97
CA GLY A 185 2.42 24.64 16.32
C GLY A 185 1.08 23.96 16.65
N PRO A 186 -0.03 24.48 16.12
CA PRO A 186 -1.36 23.88 16.23
C PRO A 186 -1.49 22.61 15.34
N THR A 187 -2.57 21.85 15.51
CA THR A 187 -2.77 20.52 14.86
C THR A 187 -2.67 20.56 13.34
N ARG A 188 -2.98 21.68 12.69
CA ARG A 188 -2.94 21.89 11.24
C ARG A 188 -1.88 22.91 10.79
N ALA A 189 -0.84 23.12 11.60
CA ALA A 189 0.26 24.00 11.19
C ALA A 189 1.01 23.42 9.97
N PRO A 190 1.48 24.27 9.04
CA PRO A 190 2.19 23.82 7.84
C PRO A 190 3.61 23.29 8.11
N HIS A 191 4.03 23.28 9.38
CA HIS A 191 5.35 22.84 9.85
C HIS A 191 5.25 22.21 11.23
N GLY A 192 6.35 21.68 11.73
CA GLY A 192 6.46 21.12 13.09
C GLY A 192 6.07 19.64 13.16
N LEU A 193 6.07 18.92 12.04
CA LEU A 193 5.92 17.47 12.04
C LEU A 193 7.26 16.76 12.08
N ALA A 194 7.32 15.69 12.89
CA ALA A 194 8.46 14.78 12.98
C ALA A 194 8.00 13.33 12.99
N VAL A 195 8.89 12.42 12.64
CA VAL A 195 8.65 10.98 12.69
C VAL A 195 9.55 10.38 13.77
N PHE A 196 8.96 9.55 14.63
CA PHE A 196 9.65 8.88 15.72
C PHE A 196 9.55 7.36 15.56
N GLU A 197 10.69 6.67 15.65
CA GLU A 197 10.70 5.22 15.77
C GLU A 197 10.30 4.83 17.19
N VAL A 198 9.24 4.03 17.32
CA VAL A 198 8.73 3.52 18.60
C VAL A 198 8.76 2.01 18.56
N ALA A 199 9.35 1.37 19.58
CA ALA A 199 9.34 -0.07 19.72
C ALA A 199 7.92 -0.58 20.01
N PRO A 200 7.52 -1.76 19.51
CA PRO A 200 6.16 -2.27 19.65
C PRO A 200 5.75 -2.62 21.08
N ASP A 201 6.73 -2.77 21.97
CA ASP A 201 6.61 -3.07 23.40
C ASP A 201 6.99 -1.88 24.32
N ALA A 202 7.10 -0.67 23.72
CA ALA A 202 7.45 0.54 24.48
C ALA A 202 6.45 0.78 25.64
N PRO A 203 6.95 1.08 26.86
CA PRO A 203 6.08 1.43 27.99
C PRO A 203 5.17 2.61 27.64
N GLY A 204 3.87 2.49 27.95
CA GLY A 204 2.86 3.50 27.62
C GLY A 204 2.26 3.37 26.22
N LEU A 205 2.75 2.44 25.39
CA LEU A 205 2.14 2.13 24.10
C LEU A 205 1.04 1.06 24.25
N GLY A 206 -0.21 1.44 23.97
CA GLY A 206 -1.30 0.52 23.73
C GLY A 206 -1.42 0.22 22.23
N ARG A 207 -1.42 -1.07 21.84
CA ARG A 207 -1.58 -1.50 20.44
C ARG A 207 -2.73 -2.48 20.33
N ARG A 208 -3.69 -2.20 19.45
CA ARG A 208 -4.83 -3.08 19.16
C ARG A 208 -4.81 -3.45 17.68
N ALA A 209 -4.48 -4.69 17.38
CA ALA A 209 -4.55 -5.23 16.02
C ALA A 209 -6.02 -5.33 15.56
N LEU A 210 -6.26 -5.01 14.28
CA LEU A 210 -7.57 -4.96 13.65
C LEU A 210 -7.50 -5.66 12.29
N PRO A 211 -8.28 -6.73 12.07
CA PRO A 211 -8.54 -7.19 10.72
C PRO A 211 -9.41 -6.18 10.00
N THR A 212 -9.04 -5.81 8.78
CA THR A 212 -9.86 -4.91 7.97
C THR A 212 -10.83 -5.68 7.07
N TYR A 213 -11.92 -5.03 6.66
CA TYR A 213 -12.94 -5.64 5.82
C TYR A 213 -12.39 -6.24 4.51
N ASP A 214 -11.34 -5.65 3.99
CA ASP A 214 -10.69 -6.02 2.73
C ASP A 214 -9.61 -7.11 2.87
N GLY A 215 -9.49 -7.71 4.07
CA GLY A 215 -8.57 -8.80 4.36
C GLY A 215 -7.13 -8.38 4.65
N ARG A 216 -6.86 -7.06 4.81
CA ARG A 216 -5.59 -6.56 5.34
C ARG A 216 -5.57 -6.60 6.86
N GLN A 217 -4.42 -6.29 7.42
CA GLN A 217 -4.23 -6.09 8.85
C GLN A 217 -3.85 -4.65 9.12
N ALA A 218 -4.42 -4.08 10.17
CA ALA A 218 -4.07 -2.76 10.67
C ALA A 218 -3.96 -2.79 12.20
N ALA A 219 -3.60 -1.66 12.80
CA ALA A 219 -3.67 -1.46 14.24
C ALA A 219 -4.11 -0.04 14.59
N ASP A 220 -4.79 0.09 15.73
CA ASP A 220 -4.91 1.36 16.42
C ASP A 220 -3.81 1.45 17.50
N LEU A 221 -3.24 2.63 17.69
CA LEU A 221 -2.23 2.91 18.69
C LEU A 221 -2.72 3.98 19.65
N ARG A 222 -2.45 3.79 20.95
CA ARG A 222 -2.58 4.79 21.98
C ARG A 222 -1.20 5.03 22.59
N LEU A 223 -0.75 6.27 22.57
CA LEU A 223 0.48 6.70 23.20
C LEU A 223 0.12 7.49 24.47
N ASP A 224 0.55 6.99 25.62
CA ASP A 224 0.28 7.57 26.92
C ASP A 224 1.63 7.74 27.65
N GLY A 225 2.27 8.89 27.37
CA GLY A 225 3.59 9.18 27.89
C GLY A 225 4.72 8.28 27.38
N VAL A 226 4.63 7.79 26.14
CA VAL A 226 5.66 6.93 25.54
C VAL A 226 6.96 7.69 25.43
N ARG A 227 8.02 7.19 26.09
CA ARG A 227 9.35 7.81 26.09
C ARG A 227 10.26 7.15 25.07
N VAL A 228 10.93 7.98 24.28
CA VAL A 228 11.94 7.57 23.30
C VAL A 228 13.18 8.44 23.41
N GLY A 229 14.35 7.87 23.12
CA GLY A 229 15.61 8.62 23.13
C GLY A 229 15.71 9.65 21.99
N ALA A 230 16.67 10.55 22.06
CA ALA A 230 16.89 11.59 21.04
C ALA A 230 17.06 10.99 19.63
N ALA A 231 17.80 9.89 19.51
CA ALA A 231 18.06 9.21 18.25
C ALA A 231 16.81 8.55 17.62
N ALA A 232 15.69 8.45 18.34
CA ALA A 232 14.44 7.91 17.77
C ALA A 232 13.75 8.87 16.81
N ARG A 233 14.06 10.17 16.83
CA ARG A 233 13.59 11.14 15.84
C ARG A 233 14.31 10.92 14.53
N LEU A 234 13.56 10.47 13.52
CA LEU A 234 14.07 10.20 12.17
C LEU A 234 14.10 11.50 11.34
N GLY A 235 15.05 11.61 10.40
CA GLY A 235 15.16 12.78 9.52
C GLY A 235 15.75 14.03 10.18
N GLY A 236 16.30 13.93 11.40
CA GLY A 236 16.91 15.05 12.10
C GLY A 236 15.91 16.15 12.49
N ASP A 237 16.33 17.43 12.39
CA ASP A 237 15.49 18.58 12.79
C ASP A 237 14.60 19.13 11.67
N ALA A 238 14.72 18.64 10.45
CA ALA A 238 13.88 19.06 9.33
C ALA A 238 12.41 18.69 9.55
N ASP A 239 11.52 19.48 8.94
CA ASP A 239 10.09 19.15 8.92
C ASP A 239 9.86 17.87 8.10
N ALA A 240 9.15 16.91 8.66
CA ALA A 240 8.93 15.61 8.04
C ALA A 240 7.79 15.61 6.99
N TRP A 241 7.01 16.70 6.86
CA TRP A 241 5.85 16.70 5.96
C TRP A 241 6.17 16.35 4.51
N PRO A 242 7.22 16.90 3.87
CA PRO A 242 7.54 16.55 2.49
C PRO A 242 7.84 15.06 2.29
N ALA A 243 8.50 14.43 3.27
CA ALA A 243 8.79 12.99 3.26
C ALA A 243 7.52 12.15 3.45
N ILE A 244 6.64 12.56 4.37
CA ILE A 244 5.35 11.91 4.64
C ILE A 244 4.46 11.99 3.40
N GLU A 245 4.31 13.17 2.80
CA GLU A 245 3.50 13.36 1.60
C GLU A 245 4.01 12.51 0.43
N ARG A 246 5.34 12.50 0.20
CA ARG A 246 5.96 11.66 -0.84
C ARG A 246 5.66 10.17 -0.62
N ALA A 247 5.77 9.68 0.60
CA ALA A 247 5.50 8.29 0.93
C ALA A 247 4.03 7.90 0.70
N ILE A 248 3.09 8.79 1.04
CA ILE A 248 1.66 8.58 0.81
C ILE A 248 1.35 8.59 -0.68
N ASP A 249 1.93 9.51 -1.46
CA ASP A 249 1.78 9.53 -2.91
C ASP A 249 2.29 8.24 -3.54
N HIS A 250 3.47 7.77 -3.11
CA HIS A 250 4.05 6.50 -3.57
C HIS A 250 3.13 5.31 -3.26
N ALA A 251 2.68 5.20 -2.02
CA ALA A 251 1.75 4.13 -1.62
C ALA A 251 0.42 4.21 -2.37
N THR A 252 -0.10 5.41 -2.64
CA THR A 252 -1.35 5.62 -3.37
C THR A 252 -1.24 5.15 -4.82
N ALA A 253 -0.14 5.47 -5.51
CA ALA A 253 0.11 4.99 -6.86
C ALA A 253 0.20 3.46 -6.92
N LEU A 254 0.97 2.84 -6.02
CA LEU A 254 1.07 1.37 -5.93
C LEU A 254 -0.25 0.71 -5.53
N ALA A 255 -1.05 1.34 -4.67
CA ALA A 255 -2.39 0.85 -4.34
C ALA A 255 -3.33 0.87 -5.56
N CYS A 256 -3.24 1.89 -6.44
CA CYS A 256 -3.98 1.92 -7.70
C CYS A 256 -3.55 0.77 -8.63
N VAL A 257 -2.26 0.47 -8.69
CA VAL A 257 -1.74 -0.68 -9.47
C VAL A 257 -2.21 -2.02 -8.87
N GLU A 258 -2.17 -2.17 -7.54
CA GLU A 258 -2.70 -3.34 -6.84
C GLU A 258 -4.19 -3.53 -7.14
N ALA A 259 -4.97 -2.44 -7.08
CA ALA A 259 -6.40 -2.46 -7.40
C ALA A 259 -6.66 -2.87 -8.86
N ALA A 260 -5.88 -2.36 -9.84
CA ALA A 260 -5.97 -2.77 -11.23
C ALA A 260 -5.69 -4.28 -11.41
N GLY A 261 -4.74 -4.83 -10.65
CA GLY A 261 -4.49 -6.27 -10.56
C GLY A 261 -5.70 -7.05 -10.04
N THR A 262 -6.32 -6.56 -8.97
CA THR A 262 -7.54 -7.17 -8.39
C THR A 262 -8.72 -7.08 -9.36
N MET A 263 -8.92 -5.94 -10.04
CA MET A 263 -9.95 -5.77 -11.08
C MET A 263 -9.75 -6.77 -12.24
N ARG A 264 -8.49 -6.99 -12.63
CA ARG A 264 -8.16 -8.01 -13.64
C ARG A 264 -8.55 -9.41 -13.17
N ALA A 265 -8.30 -9.76 -11.91
CA ALA A 265 -8.72 -11.04 -11.35
C ALA A 265 -10.25 -11.18 -11.32
N VAL A 266 -11.01 -10.11 -10.97
CA VAL A 266 -12.48 -10.10 -11.07
C VAL A 266 -12.94 -10.42 -12.48
N LEU A 267 -12.37 -9.75 -13.49
CA LEU A 267 -12.73 -9.98 -14.90
C LEU A 267 -12.46 -11.42 -15.32
N ASP A 268 -11.27 -11.96 -15.03
CA ASP A 268 -10.86 -13.30 -15.45
C ASP A 268 -11.72 -14.37 -14.76
N THR A 269 -11.94 -14.26 -13.45
CA THR A 269 -12.79 -15.19 -12.66
C THR A 269 -14.24 -15.13 -13.12
N THR A 270 -14.78 -13.93 -13.35
CA THR A 270 -16.16 -13.76 -13.82
C THR A 270 -16.36 -14.33 -15.22
N ARG A 271 -15.41 -14.09 -16.12
CA ARG A 271 -15.43 -14.66 -17.48
C ARG A 271 -15.46 -16.20 -17.44
N ALA A 272 -14.58 -16.80 -16.65
CA ALA A 272 -14.51 -18.24 -16.49
C ALA A 272 -15.82 -18.81 -15.92
N TYR A 273 -16.36 -18.17 -14.88
CA TYR A 273 -17.63 -18.57 -14.28
C TYR A 273 -18.78 -18.55 -15.29
N LEU A 274 -18.95 -17.45 -16.04
CA LEU A 274 -20.03 -17.33 -17.03
C LEU A 274 -19.91 -18.35 -18.19
N GLN A 275 -18.71 -18.76 -18.54
CA GLN A 275 -18.46 -19.81 -19.54
C GLN A 275 -18.82 -21.20 -19.03
N GLN A 276 -18.56 -21.49 -17.76
CA GLN A 276 -18.78 -22.79 -17.13
C GLN A 276 -20.22 -22.98 -16.63
N ARG A 277 -20.79 -21.93 -16.01
CA ARG A 277 -22.12 -21.99 -15.40
C ARG A 277 -23.22 -22.12 -16.44
N ARG A 278 -24.02 -23.16 -16.34
CA ARG A 278 -25.14 -23.40 -17.24
C ARG A 278 -26.46 -23.16 -16.53
N GLN A 279 -27.39 -22.49 -17.23
CA GLN A 279 -28.78 -22.31 -16.84
C GLN A 279 -29.65 -22.35 -18.12
N PHE A 280 -30.89 -22.86 -18.01
CA PHE A 280 -31.80 -22.98 -19.14
C PHE A 280 -31.17 -23.73 -20.35
N GLY A 281 -30.38 -24.76 -20.08
CA GLY A 281 -29.75 -25.61 -21.09
C GLY A 281 -28.49 -25.05 -21.76
N ARG A 282 -28.04 -23.84 -21.47
CA ARG A 282 -26.88 -23.18 -22.10
C ARG A 282 -25.96 -22.48 -21.12
N PRO A 283 -24.68 -22.20 -21.47
CA PRO A 283 -23.81 -21.39 -20.66
C PRO A 283 -24.35 -19.97 -20.46
N LEU A 284 -24.12 -19.36 -19.29
CA LEU A 284 -24.54 -17.97 -19.05
C LEU A 284 -23.88 -16.99 -20.03
N ALA A 285 -22.64 -17.25 -20.45
CA ALA A 285 -21.91 -16.46 -21.45
C ALA A 285 -22.62 -16.41 -22.84
N SER A 286 -23.62 -17.24 -23.12
CA SER A 286 -24.42 -17.15 -24.34
C SER A 286 -25.38 -15.96 -24.35
N ASN A 287 -25.66 -15.35 -23.19
CA ASN A 287 -26.53 -14.18 -23.07
C ASN A 287 -25.77 -12.90 -23.46
N GLN A 288 -26.27 -12.16 -24.45
CA GLN A 288 -25.61 -10.98 -24.99
C GLN A 288 -25.40 -9.89 -23.93
N VAL A 289 -26.39 -9.66 -23.06
CA VAL A 289 -26.32 -8.64 -22.01
C VAL A 289 -25.16 -8.90 -21.01
N LEU A 290 -24.86 -10.18 -20.70
CA LEU A 290 -23.74 -10.52 -19.81
C LEU A 290 -22.40 -10.32 -20.51
N ARG A 291 -22.32 -10.55 -21.81
CA ARG A 291 -21.12 -10.25 -22.61
C ARG A 291 -20.85 -8.74 -22.70
N HIS A 292 -21.89 -7.92 -22.84
CA HIS A 292 -21.74 -6.46 -22.84
C HIS A 292 -21.17 -5.99 -21.51
N ARG A 293 -21.70 -6.46 -20.37
CA ARG A 293 -21.16 -6.12 -19.03
C ARG A 293 -19.70 -6.57 -18.85
N LEU A 294 -19.31 -7.73 -19.41
CA LEU A 294 -17.89 -8.14 -19.39
C LEU A 294 -17.00 -7.19 -20.22
N VAL A 295 -17.50 -6.65 -21.32
CA VAL A 295 -16.77 -5.66 -22.12
C VAL A 295 -16.61 -4.35 -21.35
N ASP A 296 -17.67 -3.90 -20.66
CA ASP A 296 -17.59 -2.70 -19.80
C ASP A 296 -16.57 -2.89 -18.68
N LEU A 297 -16.57 -4.05 -18.01
CA LEU A 297 -15.55 -4.41 -17.02
C LEU A 297 -14.14 -4.42 -17.61
N TYR A 298 -13.97 -4.95 -18.82
CA TYR A 298 -12.66 -4.96 -19.49
C TYR A 298 -12.16 -3.53 -19.75
N VAL A 299 -13.03 -2.63 -20.20
CA VAL A 299 -12.69 -1.23 -20.43
C VAL A 299 -12.26 -0.55 -19.11
N ASP A 300 -13.01 -0.74 -18.03
CA ASP A 300 -12.66 -0.21 -16.71
C ASP A 300 -11.29 -0.74 -16.23
N VAL A 301 -10.99 -2.02 -16.43
CA VAL A 301 -9.69 -2.64 -16.07
C VAL A 301 -8.53 -2.03 -16.83
N GLU A 302 -8.65 -1.89 -18.16
CA GLU A 302 -7.55 -1.36 -18.99
C GLU A 302 -7.32 0.14 -18.72
N GLN A 303 -8.38 0.91 -18.50
CA GLN A 303 -8.27 2.32 -18.13
C GLN A 303 -7.64 2.49 -16.74
N ALA A 304 -8.07 1.70 -15.74
CA ALA A 304 -7.52 1.74 -14.40
C ALA A 304 -6.02 1.40 -14.41
N ARG A 305 -5.62 0.39 -15.19
CA ARG A 305 -4.22 0.03 -15.36
C ARG A 305 -3.42 1.17 -15.99
N SER A 306 -3.86 1.72 -17.11
CA SER A 306 -3.17 2.80 -17.81
C SER A 306 -2.92 4.03 -16.92
N ILE A 307 -3.94 4.45 -16.18
CA ILE A 307 -3.82 5.65 -15.34
C ILE A 307 -2.97 5.39 -14.08
N ALA A 308 -2.99 4.16 -13.54
CA ALA A 308 -2.14 3.76 -12.42
C ALA A 308 -0.66 3.70 -12.85
N ASP A 309 -0.36 3.11 -14.02
CA ASP A 309 0.99 3.06 -14.58
C ASP A 309 1.52 4.49 -14.84
N ALA A 310 0.67 5.39 -15.35
CA ALA A 310 1.01 6.80 -15.55
C ALA A 310 1.33 7.52 -14.23
N ALA A 311 0.63 7.22 -13.14
CA ALA A 311 0.92 7.78 -11.81
C ALA A 311 2.26 7.28 -11.27
N VAL A 312 2.58 5.98 -11.43
CA VAL A 312 3.87 5.41 -11.03
C VAL A 312 5.03 6.08 -11.79
N ALA A 313 4.87 6.31 -13.09
CA ALA A 313 5.88 6.98 -13.91
C ALA A 313 6.18 8.44 -13.49
N ARG A 314 5.31 9.04 -12.66
CA ARG A 314 5.44 10.43 -12.19
C ARG A 314 5.86 10.56 -10.71
N LEU A 315 6.23 9.45 -10.06
CA LEU A 315 6.58 9.46 -8.63
C LEU A 315 7.83 10.27 -8.30
N ASP A 316 8.73 10.40 -9.26
CA ASP A 316 9.97 11.18 -9.11
C ASP A 316 9.87 12.60 -9.67
N ASP A 317 8.71 13.00 -10.20
CA ASP A 317 8.46 14.38 -10.63
C ASP A 317 8.42 15.34 -9.43
N GLU A 318 8.46 16.65 -9.74
CA GLU A 318 8.26 17.71 -8.77
C GLU A 318 6.95 17.51 -7.96
N PRO A 319 6.89 17.93 -6.68
CA PRO A 319 5.78 17.62 -5.77
C PRO A 319 4.38 17.92 -6.33
N ALA A 320 4.20 19.05 -7.04
CA ALA A 320 2.91 19.42 -7.60
C ALA A 320 2.49 18.47 -8.75
N ALA A 321 3.43 18.12 -9.65
CA ALA A 321 3.16 17.21 -10.76
C ALA A 321 2.87 15.79 -10.26
N ARG A 322 3.66 15.28 -9.30
CA ARG A 322 3.45 14.00 -8.63
C ARG A 322 2.07 13.95 -7.95
N ARG A 323 1.75 14.95 -7.11
CA ARG A 323 0.48 15.08 -6.41
C ARG A 323 -0.70 15.01 -7.36
N ARG A 324 -0.62 15.77 -8.48
CA ARG A 324 -1.66 15.80 -9.50
C ARG A 324 -1.84 14.43 -10.15
N ALA A 325 -0.76 13.78 -10.59
CA ALA A 325 -0.83 12.47 -11.26
C ALA A 325 -1.42 11.39 -10.35
N VAL A 326 -0.95 11.32 -9.10
CA VAL A 326 -1.42 10.33 -8.11
C VAL A 326 -2.88 10.57 -7.75
N SER A 327 -3.29 11.82 -7.51
CA SER A 327 -4.68 12.12 -7.17
C SER A 327 -5.63 11.87 -8.34
N LEU A 328 -5.21 12.14 -9.58
CA LEU A 328 -5.99 11.80 -10.77
C LEU A 328 -6.21 10.29 -10.90
N ALA A 329 -5.14 9.49 -10.72
CA ALA A 329 -5.25 8.04 -10.76
C ALA A 329 -6.19 7.51 -9.67
N LYS A 330 -6.03 7.96 -8.42
CA LYS A 330 -6.87 7.48 -7.31
C LYS A 330 -8.33 7.89 -7.47
N ALA A 331 -8.61 9.13 -7.88
CA ALA A 331 -9.97 9.61 -8.15
C ALA A 331 -10.65 8.82 -9.26
N PHE A 332 -9.91 8.40 -10.30
CA PHE A 332 -10.46 7.58 -11.38
C PHE A 332 -10.62 6.11 -10.99
N VAL A 333 -9.58 5.49 -10.38
CA VAL A 333 -9.56 4.05 -10.09
C VAL A 333 -10.53 3.69 -8.97
N SER A 334 -10.79 4.57 -7.98
CA SER A 334 -11.67 4.27 -6.85
C SER A 334 -13.10 3.90 -7.27
N PRO A 335 -13.83 4.72 -8.04
CA PRO A 335 -15.17 4.36 -8.49
C PRO A 335 -15.16 3.19 -9.49
N ALA A 336 -14.15 3.07 -10.37
CA ALA A 336 -14.03 1.96 -11.30
C ALA A 336 -13.82 0.63 -10.56
N ALA A 337 -12.95 0.59 -9.55
CA ALA A 337 -12.70 -0.58 -8.72
C ALA A 337 -13.96 -1.02 -7.98
N ARG A 338 -14.70 -0.08 -7.40
CA ARG A 338 -15.96 -0.37 -6.71
C ARG A 338 -16.99 -0.98 -7.67
N ARG A 339 -17.23 -0.36 -8.83
CA ARG A 339 -18.15 -0.91 -9.85
C ARG A 339 -17.71 -2.30 -10.28
N CYS A 340 -16.42 -2.50 -10.54
CA CYS A 340 -15.88 -3.78 -10.94
C CYS A 340 -16.16 -4.87 -9.90
N GLY A 341 -15.96 -4.60 -8.62
CA GLY A 341 -16.27 -5.54 -7.53
C GLY A 341 -17.77 -5.85 -7.44
N GLU A 342 -18.63 -4.84 -7.50
CA GLU A 342 -20.09 -4.96 -7.45
C GLU A 342 -20.62 -5.77 -8.65
N ASP A 343 -20.14 -5.49 -9.86
CA ASP A 343 -20.50 -6.25 -11.07
C ASP A 343 -19.99 -7.69 -11.03
N GLY A 344 -18.79 -7.92 -10.49
CA GLY A 344 -18.28 -9.27 -10.27
C GLY A 344 -19.23 -10.11 -9.41
N ILE A 345 -19.66 -9.58 -8.27
CA ILE A 345 -20.65 -10.24 -7.40
C ILE A 345 -21.98 -10.44 -8.14
N GLN A 346 -22.50 -9.39 -8.78
CA GLN A 346 -23.78 -9.46 -9.48
C GLN A 346 -23.78 -10.53 -10.58
N LEU A 347 -22.68 -10.68 -11.33
CA LEU A 347 -22.55 -11.64 -12.41
C LEU A 347 -22.39 -13.10 -11.92
N HIS A 348 -21.95 -13.30 -10.68
CA HIS A 348 -21.94 -14.61 -10.02
C HIS A 348 -23.28 -14.96 -9.35
N GLY A 349 -24.11 -13.96 -9.06
CA GLY A 349 -25.37 -14.12 -8.34
C GLY A 349 -25.15 -14.44 -6.84
N ALA A 350 -26.08 -15.17 -6.23
CA ALA A 350 -26.08 -15.41 -4.78
C ALA A 350 -24.77 -16.02 -4.24
N ILE A 351 -24.11 -16.90 -4.99
CA ILE A 351 -22.83 -17.49 -4.57
C ILE A 351 -21.73 -16.43 -4.43
N GLY A 352 -21.77 -15.35 -5.20
CA GLY A 352 -20.82 -14.25 -5.12
C GLY A 352 -20.84 -13.49 -3.80
N MET A 353 -21.91 -13.65 -3.00
CA MET A 353 -22.02 -13.05 -1.66
C MET A 353 -21.45 -13.92 -0.53
N THR A 354 -21.03 -15.16 -0.84
CA THR A 354 -20.53 -16.09 0.17
C THR A 354 -19.01 -16.00 0.31
N ASP A 355 -18.47 -16.41 1.47
CA ASP A 355 -17.02 -16.52 1.70
C ASP A 355 -16.39 -17.78 1.08
N GLU A 356 -17.19 -18.61 0.40
CA GLU A 356 -16.75 -19.87 -0.18
C GLU A 356 -16.07 -19.68 -1.55
N VAL A 357 -16.31 -18.56 -2.19
CA VAL A 357 -15.79 -18.26 -3.53
C VAL A 357 -14.91 -17.02 -3.54
N GLU A 358 -13.92 -17.04 -4.41
CA GLU A 358 -12.90 -15.99 -4.47
C GLU A 358 -13.45 -14.59 -4.79
N ILE A 359 -14.50 -14.53 -5.61
CA ILE A 359 -15.03 -13.24 -6.09
C ILE A 359 -15.47 -12.29 -4.97
N SER A 360 -16.00 -12.82 -3.85
CA SER A 360 -16.40 -12.01 -2.70
C SER A 360 -15.20 -11.34 -2.03
N HIS A 361 -14.05 -12.02 -1.99
CA HIS A 361 -12.81 -11.50 -1.43
C HIS A 361 -12.18 -10.44 -2.35
N LEU A 362 -12.21 -10.66 -3.67
CA LEU A 362 -11.79 -9.67 -4.66
C LEU A 362 -12.63 -8.39 -4.55
N ALA A 363 -13.95 -8.53 -4.48
CA ALA A 363 -14.87 -7.39 -4.35
C ALA A 363 -14.62 -6.60 -3.05
N ARG A 364 -14.43 -7.29 -1.90
CA ARG A 364 -14.11 -6.63 -0.62
C ARG A 364 -12.80 -5.85 -0.70
N ARG A 365 -11.76 -6.40 -1.36
CA ARG A 365 -10.49 -5.71 -1.57
C ARG A 365 -10.68 -4.42 -2.37
N LEU A 366 -11.50 -4.43 -3.43
CA LEU A 366 -11.77 -3.26 -4.26
C LEU A 366 -12.61 -2.21 -3.52
N VAL A 367 -13.60 -2.62 -2.72
CA VAL A 367 -14.39 -1.70 -1.87
C VAL A 367 -13.49 -1.07 -0.79
N GLY A 368 -12.61 -1.85 -0.15
CA GLY A 368 -11.64 -1.34 0.82
C GLY A 368 -10.66 -0.36 0.19
N PHE A 369 -10.14 -0.68 -1.00
CA PHE A 369 -9.26 0.21 -1.75
C PHE A 369 -9.89 1.57 -2.03
N ALA A 370 -11.19 1.64 -2.33
CA ALA A 370 -11.85 2.91 -2.64
C ALA A 370 -11.70 3.96 -1.53
N ASN A 371 -11.52 3.51 -0.28
CA ASN A 371 -11.33 4.39 0.89
C ASN A 371 -9.88 4.43 1.41
N LEU A 372 -9.01 3.56 0.92
CA LEU A 372 -7.61 3.47 1.36
C LEU A 372 -6.81 4.66 0.85
N LEU A 373 -6.03 5.33 1.71
CA LEU A 373 -5.15 6.47 1.35
C LEU A 373 -5.89 7.67 0.73
N GLY A 374 -7.13 7.88 1.09
CA GLY A 374 -8.03 8.89 0.54
C GLY A 374 -9.11 8.30 -0.36
N ASP A 375 -10.33 8.83 -0.27
CA ASP A 375 -11.43 8.49 -1.16
C ASP A 375 -11.44 9.37 -2.44
N GLU A 376 -12.37 9.09 -3.34
CA GLU A 376 -12.55 9.85 -4.58
C GLU A 376 -12.73 11.35 -4.31
N ALA A 377 -13.60 11.73 -3.37
CA ALA A 377 -13.91 13.11 -3.08
C ALA A 377 -12.69 13.88 -2.55
N TRP A 378 -11.94 13.27 -1.64
CA TRP A 378 -10.71 13.85 -1.10
C TRP A 378 -9.64 14.06 -2.19
N HIS A 379 -9.46 13.11 -3.11
CA HIS A 379 -8.50 13.26 -4.21
C HIS A 379 -8.95 14.29 -5.25
N LEU A 380 -10.26 14.42 -5.50
CA LEU A 380 -10.80 15.50 -6.35
C LEU A 380 -10.56 16.88 -5.73
N GLU A 381 -10.76 17.03 -4.42
CA GLU A 381 -10.46 18.27 -3.69
C GLU A 381 -8.95 18.58 -3.76
N ARG A 382 -8.10 17.58 -3.55
CA ARG A 382 -6.64 17.71 -3.66
C ARG A 382 -6.19 18.14 -5.08
N LEU A 383 -6.90 17.70 -6.14
CA LEU A 383 -6.67 18.15 -7.52
C LEU A 383 -7.06 19.59 -7.74
N ALA A 384 -8.12 20.07 -7.10
CA ALA A 384 -8.61 21.44 -7.25
C ALA A 384 -7.68 22.46 -6.55
N THR A 385 -6.85 22.01 -5.60
CA THR A 385 -5.91 22.84 -4.81
C THR A 385 -4.44 22.68 -5.22
N ALA A 386 -4.14 21.84 -6.21
CA ALA A 386 -2.79 21.49 -6.66
C ALA A 386 -2.21 22.45 -7.71
#